data_2ae65b8ae8be01e2672bbf1e4f6ef737
#
_entry.id   2ae65b8ae8be01e2672bbf1e4f6ef737
#
_cell.length_a   1.000
_cell.length_b   1.000
_cell.length_c   1.000
_cell.angle_alpha   90.00
_cell.angle_beta   90.00
_cell.angle_gamma   90.00
#
_symmetry.space_group_name_H-M   'P 1'
#
loop_
_entity.id
_entity.type
_entity.pdbx_description
1 polymer ?
#
loop_
_entity_poly.entity_id
_entity_poly.type
_entity_poly.pdbx_seq_one_letter_code
_entity_poly.pdbx_strand_id
1 'polypeptide(L)'
;MECQLLNNAHRRAVSPAPECLSAAAVRARRYLPRFQPSSIDLQVMPRRLRIAPHLTVPGMLGLILFAPPAVNGQQVDLAAQSAIVRELGRLVESQQRLIEEQGRRIDQLQQQLDETRALVSTLRTTSPAPAPAAPAETELQRKWPEIPPDVVAAGNFPGSFGIPGSETAVKVGGFVRANWVTTLDPLLVSDSFITSEIPVDVADAPVGGRVDVIAFPSRVNLDFRTPTGVGYMRAFVEADFAGSGNTLRLRHAYGQWRRLLFGQTWSTFSDPEAVPDGIDFEGLNAMVHFRQAQVRWTWAAADRVRVALAMENPDAEISGATAADQRPDVVSRIRWEPRRGGHLQAATLLRQIRGFQSNTPGDIVGATGWGVTASGRLPSPLWRARDLVLFQVNRGRGIGHYIKDLNAIGDEDGVFDVTANAVRLLPASSGYVSYEHWWIDRLHSALTAGLVDVTTLDIQPGSALQRTYRYSGNVIWSPIPSLELVAELLHGIRINKDTHRESASQVQIGSTFRF
;
A
#
# COMPACT_ATOMS: atom_id res chain seq x y z
N MET A 1 6.17 -0.78 -4.28
CA MET A 1 5.53 -1.46 -3.14
C MET A 1 5.40 -2.97 -3.34
N GLU A 2 5.03 -3.45 -4.51
CA GLU A 2 5.07 -4.89 -4.83
C GLU A 2 6.50 -5.47 -4.86
N CYS A 3 7.49 -4.71 -5.27
CA CYS A 3 8.89 -5.13 -5.28
C CYS A 3 9.45 -5.42 -3.88
N GLN A 4 9.02 -4.67 -2.87
CA GLN A 4 9.44 -4.90 -1.47
C GLN A 4 8.81 -6.15 -0.86
N LEU A 5 7.56 -6.45 -1.16
CA LEU A 5 6.90 -7.66 -0.65
C LEU A 5 7.49 -8.93 -1.27
N LEU A 6 7.89 -8.88 -2.54
CA LEU A 6 8.54 -10.01 -3.21
C LEU A 6 9.98 -10.21 -2.72
N ASN A 7 10.75 -9.15 -2.47
CA ASN A 7 12.07 -9.27 -1.88
C ASN A 7 12.02 -9.87 -0.47
N ASN A 8 11.07 -9.46 0.36
CA ASN A 8 10.93 -10.02 1.71
C ASN A 8 10.48 -11.50 1.73
N ALA A 9 9.73 -11.95 0.73
CA ALA A 9 9.35 -13.35 0.60
C ALA A 9 10.49 -14.23 0.05
N HIS A 10 11.32 -13.70 -0.85
CA HIS A 10 12.46 -14.42 -1.41
C HIS A 10 13.70 -14.42 -0.50
N ARG A 11 13.84 -13.48 0.43
CA ARG A 11 14.96 -13.46 1.39
C ARG A 11 14.99 -14.65 2.35
N ARG A 12 13.99 -15.52 2.34
CA ARG A 12 14.00 -16.76 3.14
C ARG A 12 14.51 -18.02 2.43
N ALA A 13 14.87 -17.93 1.14
CA ALA A 13 15.38 -19.07 0.39
C ALA A 13 16.60 -18.69 -0.48
N VAL A 14 17.76 -19.01 0.03
CA VAL A 14 19.12 -19.24 -0.51
C VAL A 14 19.27 -19.25 -2.04
N SER A 15 20.05 -18.32 -2.63
CA SER A 15 21.20 -18.57 -3.54
C SER A 15 21.53 -17.37 -4.43
N PRO A 16 22.77 -17.24 -4.99
CA PRO A 16 23.33 -15.98 -5.39
C PRO A 16 22.66 -15.39 -6.64
N ALA A 17 22.54 -14.09 -6.63
CA ALA A 17 21.96 -13.30 -7.71
C ALA A 17 22.75 -13.40 -9.01
N PRO A 18 22.11 -13.62 -10.14
CA PRO A 18 22.48 -12.93 -11.38
C PRO A 18 21.80 -11.56 -11.39
N GLU A 19 22.49 -10.61 -11.99
CA GLU A 19 22.12 -9.23 -12.26
C GLU A 19 20.62 -8.96 -12.32
N CYS A 20 20.20 -7.86 -11.70
CA CYS A 20 18.83 -7.35 -11.70
C CYS A 20 18.18 -7.44 -13.08
N LEU A 21 17.45 -8.51 -13.34
CA LEU A 21 16.45 -8.51 -14.39
C LEU A 21 15.31 -7.60 -13.93
N SER A 22 15.16 -6.51 -14.66
CA SER A 22 14.26 -5.42 -14.42
C SER A 22 12.85 -5.87 -13.95
N ALA A 23 12.23 -5.08 -13.11
CA ALA A 23 10.84 -5.21 -12.66
C ALA A 23 9.82 -5.48 -13.80
N ALA A 24 10.17 -5.17 -15.04
CA ALA A 24 9.43 -5.46 -16.26
C ALA A 24 9.20 -6.96 -16.53
N ALA A 25 10.17 -7.83 -16.20
CA ALA A 25 10.02 -9.27 -16.47
C ALA A 25 8.98 -9.96 -15.57
N VAL A 26 8.78 -9.47 -14.36
CA VAL A 26 7.78 -10.01 -13.42
C VAL A 26 6.37 -9.51 -13.74
N ARG A 27 6.23 -8.34 -14.36
CA ARG A 27 4.93 -7.79 -14.81
C ARG A 27 4.45 -8.33 -16.16
N ALA A 28 5.33 -8.81 -17.03
CA ALA A 28 4.94 -9.39 -18.32
C ALA A 28 3.95 -10.56 -18.19
N ARG A 29 3.82 -11.20 -17.02
CA ARG A 29 2.81 -12.22 -16.75
C ARG A 29 1.37 -11.70 -16.58
N ARG A 30 1.15 -10.38 -16.42
CA ARG A 30 -0.19 -9.79 -16.34
C ARG A 30 -0.82 -9.45 -17.70
N TYR A 31 -0.07 -9.54 -18.79
CA TYR A 31 -0.50 -9.12 -20.13
C TYR A 31 -0.76 -10.27 -21.09
N LEU A 32 -1.41 -11.33 -20.67
CA LEU A 32 -2.09 -12.20 -21.61
C LEU A 32 -3.46 -11.60 -21.95
N PRO A 33 -3.80 -11.43 -23.25
CA PRO A 33 -5.04 -10.80 -23.66
C PRO A 33 -6.23 -11.59 -23.12
N ARG A 34 -7.09 -10.94 -22.36
CA ARG A 34 -8.43 -11.45 -22.03
C ARG A 34 -9.23 -11.47 -23.31
N PHE A 35 -9.54 -12.66 -23.81
CA PHE A 35 -10.61 -12.83 -24.77
C PHE A 35 -11.91 -12.32 -24.16
N GLN A 36 -12.54 -11.33 -24.78
CA GLN A 36 -13.91 -10.94 -24.49
C GLN A 36 -14.85 -12.00 -25.07
N PRO A 37 -15.76 -12.59 -24.31
CA PRO A 37 -16.92 -13.23 -24.87
C PRO A 37 -17.97 -12.17 -25.19
N SER A 38 -18.37 -12.11 -26.47
CA SER A 38 -19.53 -11.39 -26.95
C SER A 38 -20.81 -11.88 -26.25
N SER A 39 -21.70 -10.94 -26.01
CA SER A 39 -23.06 -11.05 -25.47
C SER A 39 -23.77 -12.37 -25.85
N ILE A 40 -24.18 -13.12 -24.82
CA ILE A 40 -25.19 -14.20 -24.96
C ILE A 40 -26.25 -14.00 -23.90
N ASP A 41 -27.48 -13.95 -24.36
CA ASP A 41 -28.73 -13.83 -23.64
C ASP A 41 -28.91 -14.84 -22.51
N LEU A 42 -29.37 -14.33 -21.36
CA LEU A 42 -29.83 -15.11 -20.22
C LEU A 42 -31.24 -15.65 -20.49
N GLN A 43 -31.34 -16.84 -21.03
CA GLN A 43 -32.57 -17.64 -20.87
C GLN A 43 -32.25 -19.08 -20.54
N VAL A 44 -32.75 -19.51 -19.37
CA VAL A 44 -33.12 -20.87 -18.93
C VAL A 44 -32.03 -21.94 -18.97
N MET A 45 -31.44 -22.23 -17.83
CA MET A 45 -30.69 -23.47 -17.62
C MET A 45 -31.54 -24.54 -16.91
N PRO A 46 -31.63 -25.75 -17.45
CA PRO A 46 -31.97 -26.93 -16.66
C PRO A 46 -30.74 -27.66 -16.13
N ARG A 47 -30.96 -28.32 -15.01
CA ARG A 47 -30.08 -29.10 -14.14
C ARG A 47 -29.12 -30.09 -14.85
N ARG A 48 -27.94 -30.24 -14.16
CA ARG A 48 -26.99 -31.37 -14.20
C ARG A 48 -25.93 -31.33 -15.29
N LEU A 49 -24.75 -30.80 -14.92
CA LEU A 49 -23.49 -31.25 -15.52
C LEU A 49 -22.78 -32.21 -14.53
N ARG A 50 -22.79 -33.50 -14.90
CA ARG A 50 -21.85 -34.47 -14.32
C ARG A 50 -20.49 -34.22 -14.98
N ILE A 51 -19.52 -33.84 -14.21
CA ILE A 51 -18.11 -33.78 -14.63
C ILE A 51 -17.62 -35.23 -14.64
N ALA A 52 -17.28 -35.73 -15.80
CA ALA A 52 -16.64 -37.04 -15.96
C ALA A 52 -15.17 -36.94 -15.51
N PRO A 53 -14.66 -37.89 -14.71
CA PRO A 53 -13.24 -37.95 -14.41
C PRO A 53 -12.58 -38.72 -15.56
N HIS A 54 -11.82 -38.05 -16.40
CA HIS A 54 -10.75 -38.61 -17.25
C HIS A 54 -10.43 -37.61 -18.37
N LEU A 55 -9.51 -36.69 -18.07
CA LEU A 55 -8.68 -36.08 -19.10
C LEU A 55 -7.23 -36.27 -18.65
N THR A 56 -6.70 -37.41 -19.03
CA THR A 56 -5.26 -37.65 -19.04
C THR A 56 -4.59 -36.69 -20.01
N VAL A 57 -3.61 -35.95 -19.52
CA VAL A 57 -2.74 -35.08 -20.31
C VAL A 57 -1.60 -35.94 -20.92
N PRO A 58 -1.76 -36.42 -22.16
CA PRO A 58 -0.61 -36.71 -22.99
C PRO A 58 -0.82 -36.02 -24.34
N GLY A 59 -0.42 -34.78 -24.45
CA GLY A 59 -0.56 -34.07 -25.72
C GLY A 59 0.34 -32.84 -25.90
N MET A 60 1.15 -32.47 -24.91
CA MET A 60 2.01 -31.27 -24.99
C MET A 60 3.51 -31.54 -25.10
N LEU A 61 3.94 -32.79 -25.18
CA LEU A 61 5.36 -33.15 -25.34
C LEU A 61 5.78 -33.34 -26.81
N GLY A 62 4.89 -33.15 -27.77
CA GLY A 62 5.11 -33.47 -29.17
C GLY A 62 5.53 -32.30 -30.09
N LEU A 63 5.62 -31.07 -29.62
CA LEU A 63 5.78 -29.90 -30.51
C LEU A 63 7.13 -29.18 -30.40
N ILE A 64 8.15 -29.77 -29.76
CA ILE A 64 9.51 -29.15 -29.64
C ILE A 64 10.55 -29.84 -30.54
N LEU A 65 10.18 -30.79 -31.40
CA LEU A 65 11.15 -31.59 -32.15
C LEU A 65 11.23 -31.35 -33.67
N PHE A 66 10.72 -30.24 -34.23
CA PHE A 66 10.99 -29.92 -35.65
C PHE A 66 11.23 -28.43 -35.88
N ALA A 67 12.50 -28.01 -35.74
CA ALA A 67 13.06 -26.86 -36.44
C ALA A 67 14.37 -27.31 -37.13
N PRO A 68 14.60 -26.94 -38.39
CA PRO A 68 15.80 -27.38 -39.11
C PRO A 68 17.07 -26.64 -38.63
N PRO A 69 18.26 -27.24 -38.70
CA PRO A 69 19.48 -26.69 -38.20
C PRO A 69 20.05 -25.62 -39.15
N ALA A 70 20.30 -24.41 -38.67
CA ALA A 70 21.21 -23.44 -39.28
C ALA A 70 22.46 -23.31 -38.43
N VAL A 71 23.51 -23.90 -38.92
CA VAL A 71 24.94 -23.60 -38.89
C VAL A 71 25.43 -22.56 -37.87
N ASN A 72 26.09 -23.00 -36.76
CA ASN A 72 27.50 -22.73 -36.46
C ASN A 72 27.89 -23.37 -35.12
N GLY A 73 29.04 -24.05 -35.16
CA GLY A 73 29.57 -24.95 -34.15
C GLY A 73 29.66 -24.37 -32.73
N GLN A 74 28.68 -24.72 -31.90
CA GLN A 74 28.84 -24.85 -30.46
C GLN A 74 28.37 -26.26 -30.12
N GLN A 75 29.26 -27.06 -29.54
CA GLN A 75 28.90 -28.33 -28.93
C GLN A 75 27.88 -28.06 -27.83
N VAL A 76 26.65 -28.40 -28.11
CA VAL A 76 25.56 -28.34 -27.10
C VAL A 76 25.83 -29.44 -26.09
N ASP A 77 26.09 -29.05 -24.85
CA ASP A 77 26.34 -29.97 -23.76
C ASP A 77 25.06 -30.76 -23.45
N LEU A 78 24.97 -31.97 -23.99
CA LEU A 78 23.86 -32.92 -23.76
C LEU A 78 23.65 -33.23 -22.26
N ALA A 79 24.68 -33.07 -21.42
CA ALA A 79 24.59 -33.27 -19.99
C ALA A 79 23.81 -32.12 -19.32
N ALA A 80 23.98 -30.88 -19.76
CA ALA A 80 23.25 -29.73 -19.27
C ALA A 80 21.75 -29.81 -19.65
N GLN A 81 21.43 -30.22 -20.89
CA GLN A 81 20.04 -30.42 -21.29
C GLN A 81 19.34 -31.52 -20.50
N SER A 82 20.02 -32.63 -20.22
CA SER A 82 19.45 -33.73 -19.42
C SER A 82 19.28 -33.34 -17.94
N ALA A 83 20.06 -32.40 -17.41
CA ALA A 83 19.87 -31.84 -16.07
C ALA A 83 18.63 -30.94 -16.00
N ILE A 84 18.43 -30.05 -16.99
CA ILE A 84 17.26 -29.16 -17.09
C ILE A 84 15.95 -29.98 -17.21
N VAL A 85 15.95 -31.03 -18.03
CA VAL A 85 14.78 -31.90 -18.19
C VAL A 85 14.43 -32.62 -16.88
N ARG A 86 15.42 -33.07 -16.11
CA ARG A 86 15.20 -33.68 -14.79
C ARG A 86 14.67 -32.67 -13.76
N GLU A 87 15.17 -31.45 -13.78
CA GLU A 87 14.70 -30.36 -12.91
C GLU A 87 13.26 -29.97 -13.23
N LEU A 88 12.93 -29.80 -14.51
CA LEU A 88 11.55 -29.58 -14.98
C LEU A 88 10.62 -30.71 -14.58
N GLY A 89 11.06 -31.98 -14.66
CA GLY A 89 10.30 -33.14 -14.21
C GLY A 89 9.94 -33.04 -12.71
N ARG A 90 10.93 -32.71 -11.87
CA ARG A 90 10.69 -32.52 -10.42
C ARG A 90 9.74 -31.36 -10.13
N LEU A 91 9.84 -30.26 -10.90
CA LEU A 91 8.97 -29.11 -10.74
C LEU A 91 7.51 -29.45 -11.09
N VAL A 92 7.32 -30.20 -12.17
CA VAL A 92 5.97 -30.67 -12.60
C VAL A 92 5.39 -31.60 -11.55
N GLU A 93 6.16 -32.57 -11.02
CA GLU A 93 5.69 -33.46 -9.95
C GLU A 93 5.34 -32.68 -8.66
N SER A 94 6.12 -31.66 -8.31
CA SER A 94 5.82 -30.84 -7.13
C SER A 94 4.55 -30.03 -7.29
N GLN A 95 4.32 -29.48 -8.49
CA GLN A 95 3.06 -28.77 -8.81
C GLN A 95 1.85 -29.71 -8.83
N GLN A 96 2.04 -30.91 -9.33
CA GLN A 96 0.97 -31.92 -9.36
C GLN A 96 0.53 -32.32 -7.94
N ARG A 97 1.46 -32.51 -7.02
CA ARG A 97 1.17 -32.76 -5.59
C ARG A 97 0.42 -31.58 -4.94
N LEU A 98 0.81 -30.34 -5.28
CA LEU A 98 0.13 -29.14 -4.77
C LEU A 98 -1.32 -29.04 -5.27
N ILE A 99 -1.56 -29.37 -6.53
CA ILE A 99 -2.90 -29.41 -7.13
C ILE A 99 -3.77 -30.48 -6.45
N GLU A 100 -3.22 -31.67 -6.19
CA GLU A 100 -3.93 -32.73 -5.47
C GLU A 100 -4.25 -32.37 -4.01
N GLU A 101 -3.35 -31.64 -3.35
CA GLU A 101 -3.59 -31.14 -1.99
C GLU A 101 -4.67 -30.06 -1.96
N GLN A 102 -4.65 -29.14 -2.92
CA GLN A 102 -5.70 -28.13 -3.08
C GLN A 102 -7.05 -28.77 -3.42
N GLY A 103 -7.06 -29.79 -4.26
CA GLY A 103 -8.26 -30.58 -4.56
C GLY A 103 -8.89 -31.17 -3.30
N ARG A 104 -8.09 -31.84 -2.48
CA ARG A 104 -8.56 -32.40 -1.20
C ARG A 104 -9.11 -31.35 -0.25
N ARG A 105 -8.52 -30.16 -0.24
CA ARG A 105 -8.97 -29.05 0.60
C ARG A 105 -10.30 -28.45 0.12
N ILE A 106 -10.49 -28.42 -1.20
CA ILE A 106 -11.77 -28.00 -1.80
C ILE A 106 -12.87 -28.99 -1.44
N ASP A 107 -12.61 -30.31 -1.54
CA ASP A 107 -13.58 -31.34 -1.17
C ASP A 107 -13.98 -31.24 0.31
N GLN A 108 -13.02 -31.01 1.20
CA GLN A 108 -13.29 -30.80 2.63
C GLN A 108 -14.16 -29.57 2.88
N LEU A 109 -13.89 -28.46 2.19
CA LEU A 109 -14.70 -27.24 2.33
C LEU A 109 -16.10 -27.42 1.78
N GLN A 110 -16.27 -28.18 0.70
CA GLN A 110 -17.58 -28.52 0.15
C GLN A 110 -18.39 -29.37 1.13
N GLN A 111 -17.75 -30.37 1.76
CA GLN A 111 -18.39 -31.18 2.78
C GLN A 111 -18.86 -30.35 3.98
N GLN A 112 -18.02 -29.44 4.49
CA GLN A 112 -18.38 -28.52 5.58
C GLN A 112 -19.54 -27.59 5.19
N LEU A 113 -19.56 -27.14 3.94
CA LEU A 113 -20.63 -26.31 3.41
C LEU A 113 -21.96 -27.07 3.37
N ASP A 114 -21.95 -28.33 2.95
CA ASP A 114 -23.14 -29.18 2.88
C ASP A 114 -23.65 -29.57 4.27
N GLU A 115 -22.75 -29.84 5.23
CA GLU A 115 -23.12 -30.05 6.64
C GLU A 115 -23.77 -28.79 7.24
N THR A 116 -23.19 -27.61 6.96
CA THR A 116 -23.75 -26.32 7.43
C THR A 116 -25.13 -26.05 6.80
N ARG A 117 -25.32 -26.36 5.52
CA ARG A 117 -26.62 -26.25 4.83
C ARG A 117 -27.65 -27.21 5.41
N ALA A 118 -27.26 -28.44 5.72
CA ALA A 118 -28.13 -29.41 6.38
C ALA A 118 -28.58 -28.92 7.77
N LEU A 119 -27.67 -28.34 8.56
CA LEU A 119 -27.97 -27.76 9.87
C LEU A 119 -28.97 -26.59 9.77
N VAL A 120 -28.75 -25.68 8.80
CA VAL A 120 -29.64 -24.54 8.54
C VAL A 120 -31.00 -25.01 8.05
N SER A 121 -31.09 -26.07 7.25
CA SER A 121 -32.37 -26.65 6.81
C SER A 121 -33.15 -27.26 7.97
N THR A 122 -32.44 -27.93 8.90
CA THR A 122 -33.06 -28.53 10.11
C THR A 122 -33.58 -27.46 11.06
N LEU A 123 -32.85 -26.34 11.22
CA LEU A 123 -33.30 -25.20 12.02
C LEU A 123 -34.54 -24.49 11.40
N ARG A 124 -34.68 -24.50 10.06
CA ARG A 124 -35.86 -23.95 9.38
C ARG A 124 -37.09 -24.84 9.52
N THR A 125 -36.95 -26.15 9.65
CA THR A 125 -38.07 -27.09 9.82
C THR A 125 -38.55 -27.21 11.25
N THR A 126 -37.79 -26.71 12.24
CA THR A 126 -38.21 -26.68 13.67
C THR A 126 -38.88 -25.37 14.09
N SER A 127 -39.12 -24.44 13.15
CA SER A 127 -39.90 -23.24 13.42
C SER A 127 -41.39 -23.58 13.42
N PRO A 128 -42.18 -23.22 14.46
CA PRO A 128 -43.59 -23.53 14.52
C PRO A 128 -44.37 -22.85 13.40
N ALA A 129 -45.34 -23.56 12.84
CA ALA A 129 -46.21 -23.09 11.76
C ALA A 129 -46.90 -21.76 12.10
N PRO A 130 -47.08 -20.85 11.13
CA PRO A 130 -47.75 -19.58 11.34
C PRO A 130 -49.24 -19.81 11.69
N ALA A 131 -49.71 -19.14 12.74
CA ALA A 131 -51.12 -19.08 13.12
C ALA A 131 -51.98 -18.44 12.03
N PRO A 132 -53.29 -18.80 11.92
CA PRO A 132 -54.16 -18.35 10.84
C PRO A 132 -54.38 -16.84 10.85
N ALA A 133 -54.42 -16.26 9.64
CA ALA A 133 -54.55 -14.83 9.39
C ALA A 133 -55.87 -14.25 9.99
N ALA A 134 -55.75 -13.20 10.79
CA ALA A 134 -56.82 -12.28 11.14
C ALA A 134 -56.99 -11.19 10.06
N PRO A 135 -58.23 -10.60 9.94
CA PRO A 135 -58.59 -9.80 8.75
C PRO A 135 -57.88 -8.46 8.67
N ALA A 136 -57.76 -7.98 7.44
CA ALA A 136 -57.09 -6.76 7.03
C ALA A 136 -57.57 -5.52 7.79
N GLU A 137 -56.68 -4.89 8.56
CA GLU A 137 -56.81 -3.49 8.98
C GLU A 137 -55.77 -2.64 8.32
N THR A 138 -56.27 -1.68 7.60
CA THR A 138 -55.78 -0.36 7.16
C THR A 138 -54.28 -0.12 7.20
N GLU A 139 -53.74 -0.01 6.02
CA GLU A 139 -52.49 0.62 5.66
C GLU A 139 -52.34 2.01 6.28
N LEU A 140 -51.60 2.12 7.33
CA LEU A 140 -50.90 3.35 7.79
C LEU A 140 -50.29 3.10 9.17
N GLN A 141 -49.11 2.62 9.16
CA GLN A 141 -48.07 2.52 10.19
C GLN A 141 -47.43 1.13 10.13
N ARG A 142 -46.61 0.92 9.10
CA ARG A 142 -45.61 -0.13 9.21
C ARG A 142 -44.62 0.30 10.28
N LYS A 143 -44.95 0.03 11.56
CA LYS A 143 -43.94 0.04 12.63
C LYS A 143 -42.88 -0.95 12.20
N TRP A 144 -41.72 -0.46 11.95
CA TRP A 144 -40.52 -1.32 11.87
C TRP A 144 -40.55 -2.17 13.16
N PRO A 145 -40.25 -3.48 13.08
CA PRO A 145 -40.18 -4.30 14.28
C PRO A 145 -39.23 -3.58 15.24
N GLU A 146 -39.71 -3.34 16.48
CA GLU A 146 -38.86 -2.76 17.53
C GLU A 146 -37.67 -3.71 17.65
N ILE A 147 -36.49 -3.23 17.20
CA ILE A 147 -35.24 -3.95 17.39
C ILE A 147 -35.07 -4.01 18.90
N PRO A 148 -34.97 -5.21 19.52
CA PRO A 148 -34.73 -5.31 20.95
C PRO A 148 -33.61 -4.35 21.35
N PRO A 149 -33.76 -3.56 22.43
CA PRO A 149 -32.76 -2.55 22.81
C PRO A 149 -31.35 -3.12 23.04
N ASP A 150 -31.23 -4.42 23.18
CA ASP A 150 -29.98 -5.16 23.36
C ASP A 150 -29.25 -5.48 22.04
N VAL A 151 -29.90 -5.32 20.89
CA VAL A 151 -29.32 -5.74 19.60
C VAL A 151 -28.57 -4.61 18.91
N VAL A 152 -29.04 -3.36 18.98
CA VAL A 152 -28.32 -2.18 18.45
C VAL A 152 -28.65 -0.96 19.30
N ALA A 153 -27.85 -0.69 20.31
CA ALA A 153 -27.94 0.55 21.08
C ALA A 153 -27.01 1.60 20.45
N ALA A 154 -27.41 2.88 20.50
CA ALA A 154 -26.51 3.98 20.16
C ALA A 154 -25.25 3.90 21.03
N GLY A 155 -24.08 4.02 20.39
CA GLY A 155 -22.82 3.97 21.11
C GLY A 155 -22.51 5.29 21.84
N ASN A 156 -21.44 5.28 22.61
CA ASN A 156 -21.00 6.39 23.45
C ASN A 156 -20.22 7.49 22.71
N PHE A 157 -20.11 7.41 21.38
CA PHE A 157 -19.52 8.46 20.54
C PHE A 157 -20.22 8.56 19.17
N PRO A 158 -20.15 9.71 18.47
CA PRO A 158 -20.95 9.97 17.28
C PRO A 158 -20.75 8.94 16.16
N GLY A 159 -21.87 8.38 15.67
CA GLY A 159 -21.90 7.40 14.59
C GLY A 159 -21.46 5.98 15.00
N SER A 160 -21.34 5.72 16.29
CA SER A 160 -21.07 4.37 16.82
C SER A 160 -22.33 3.67 17.30
N PHE A 161 -22.24 2.35 17.44
CA PHE A 161 -23.23 1.49 18.08
C PHE A 161 -22.57 0.64 19.17
N GLY A 162 -23.31 0.34 20.23
CA GLY A 162 -22.85 -0.46 21.36
C GLY A 162 -22.71 -1.93 20.98
N ILE A 163 -21.67 -2.59 21.49
CA ILE A 163 -21.53 -4.05 21.39
C ILE A 163 -22.33 -4.67 22.52
N PRO A 164 -23.34 -5.54 22.24
CA PRO A 164 -24.14 -6.18 23.26
C PRO A 164 -23.32 -6.87 24.34
N GLY A 165 -23.68 -6.71 25.60
CA GLY A 165 -22.98 -7.31 26.74
C GLY A 165 -21.64 -6.67 27.11
N SER A 166 -21.29 -5.49 26.51
CA SER A 166 -20.07 -4.77 26.85
C SER A 166 -20.30 -3.24 26.90
N GLU A 167 -19.39 -2.52 27.54
CA GLU A 167 -19.37 -1.05 27.52
C GLU A 167 -18.69 -0.51 26.24
N THR A 168 -18.24 -1.38 25.35
CA THR A 168 -17.54 -1.02 24.13
C THR A 168 -18.52 -0.58 23.07
N ALA A 169 -18.21 0.54 22.41
CA ALA A 169 -18.88 0.95 21.19
C ALA A 169 -17.96 0.86 19.98
N VAL A 170 -18.53 0.56 18.81
CA VAL A 170 -17.79 0.46 17.55
C VAL A 170 -18.41 1.39 16.52
N LYS A 171 -17.54 2.05 15.75
CA LYS A 171 -17.92 2.79 14.54
C LYS A 171 -17.30 2.11 13.34
N VAL A 172 -18.12 1.84 12.33
CA VAL A 172 -17.69 1.46 10.99
C VAL A 172 -17.54 2.73 10.16
N GLY A 173 -16.49 2.83 9.40
CA GLY A 173 -16.24 3.96 8.52
C GLY A 173 -15.37 3.55 7.35
N GLY A 174 -15.21 4.47 6.41
CA GLY A 174 -14.39 4.21 5.24
C GLY A 174 -14.81 5.04 4.04
N PHE A 175 -14.33 4.61 2.88
CA PHE A 175 -14.75 5.19 1.62
C PHE A 175 -14.57 4.20 0.47
N VAL A 176 -15.39 4.35 -0.54
CA VAL A 176 -15.18 3.74 -1.86
C VAL A 176 -14.58 4.81 -2.77
N ARG A 177 -13.50 4.47 -3.46
CA ARG A 177 -12.80 5.34 -4.41
C ARG A 177 -12.64 4.63 -5.75
N ALA A 178 -12.94 5.35 -6.82
CA ALA A 178 -12.66 4.89 -8.18
C ALA A 178 -11.90 6.00 -8.92
N ASN A 179 -10.74 5.66 -9.49
CA ASN A 179 -9.92 6.58 -10.27
C ASN A 179 -9.77 6.06 -11.70
N TRP A 180 -9.92 6.96 -12.64
CA TRP A 180 -9.46 6.84 -14.02
C TRP A 180 -8.08 7.48 -14.11
N VAL A 181 -7.08 6.70 -14.48
CA VAL A 181 -5.70 7.12 -14.58
C VAL A 181 -5.24 7.02 -16.02
N THR A 182 -4.63 8.07 -16.57
CA THR A 182 -4.09 8.09 -17.93
C THR A 182 -2.65 8.57 -17.89
N THR A 183 -1.70 7.71 -18.25
CA THR A 183 -0.29 8.10 -18.43
C THR A 183 -0.16 8.78 -19.80
N LEU A 184 0.44 9.96 -19.85
CA LEU A 184 0.72 10.64 -21.12
C LEU A 184 2.07 10.18 -21.69
N ASP A 185 3.03 9.93 -20.82
CA ASP A 185 4.39 9.53 -21.12
C ASP A 185 4.67 8.12 -20.58
N PRO A 186 5.79 7.47 -20.96
CA PRO A 186 6.22 6.19 -20.42
C PRO A 186 6.36 6.21 -18.90
N LEU A 187 5.70 5.27 -18.21
CA LEU A 187 5.82 5.03 -16.78
C LEU A 187 5.89 3.54 -16.52
N LEU A 188 6.79 3.09 -15.63
CA LEU A 188 6.87 1.67 -15.23
C LEU A 188 5.61 1.25 -14.50
N VAL A 189 5.08 2.13 -13.65
CA VAL A 189 3.79 1.97 -12.94
C VAL A 189 2.77 2.90 -13.58
N SER A 190 1.64 2.39 -14.06
CA SER A 190 0.62 3.20 -14.75
C SER A 190 -0.57 3.57 -13.88
N ASP A 191 -0.83 2.82 -12.81
CA ASP A 191 -1.98 3.00 -11.91
C ASP A 191 -1.75 4.01 -10.78
N SER A 192 -0.53 4.54 -10.68
CA SER A 192 -0.09 5.56 -9.71
C SER A 192 1.09 6.34 -10.27
N PHE A 193 1.40 7.51 -9.70
CA PHE A 193 2.49 8.35 -10.18
C PHE A 193 3.69 8.28 -9.24
N ILE A 194 4.69 7.48 -9.60
CA ILE A 194 5.93 7.31 -8.85
C ILE A 194 7.08 7.96 -9.63
N THR A 195 7.56 9.10 -9.14
CA THR A 195 8.54 9.92 -9.86
C THR A 195 9.90 9.22 -9.97
N SER A 196 10.29 8.46 -8.95
CA SER A 196 11.53 7.66 -8.95
C SER A 196 11.49 6.45 -9.88
N GLU A 197 10.32 6.03 -10.36
CA GLU A 197 10.15 4.94 -11.32
C GLU A 197 9.94 5.43 -12.77
N ILE A 198 10.13 6.73 -13.06
CA ILE A 198 10.18 7.22 -14.44
C ILE A 198 11.37 6.53 -15.14
N PRO A 199 11.15 5.83 -16.28
CA PRO A 199 12.21 5.09 -16.94
C PRO A 199 13.23 6.05 -17.57
N VAL A 200 14.51 5.92 -17.22
CA VAL A 200 15.64 6.68 -17.78
C VAL A 200 16.53 5.68 -18.49
N ASP A 201 16.76 5.87 -19.78
CA ASP A 201 17.58 5.00 -20.64
C ASP A 201 17.19 3.51 -20.61
N VAL A 202 15.89 3.24 -20.48
CA VAL A 202 15.35 1.89 -20.51
C VAL A 202 14.96 1.52 -21.94
N ALA A 203 15.67 0.55 -22.54
CA ALA A 203 15.47 0.15 -23.93
C ALA A 203 14.04 -0.34 -24.24
N ASP A 204 13.41 -1.03 -23.29
CA ASP A 204 12.06 -1.58 -23.40
C ASP A 204 11.06 -0.81 -22.50
N ALA A 205 11.19 0.51 -22.43
CA ALA A 205 10.27 1.34 -21.66
C ALA A 205 8.82 1.15 -22.15
N PRO A 206 7.84 1.09 -21.25
CA PRO A 206 6.44 1.01 -21.64
C PRO A 206 6.04 2.20 -22.50
N VAL A 207 5.04 2.01 -23.37
CA VAL A 207 4.47 3.11 -24.18
C VAL A 207 3.62 4.04 -23.30
N GLY A 208 3.64 5.33 -23.59
CA GLY A 208 2.69 6.31 -23.05
C GLY A 208 1.27 6.06 -23.56
N GLY A 209 0.30 6.82 -23.05
CA GLY A 209 -1.11 6.71 -23.43
C GLY A 209 -1.85 5.54 -22.79
N ARG A 210 -1.30 4.90 -21.76
CA ARG A 210 -1.96 3.81 -21.02
C ARG A 210 -3.07 4.35 -20.14
N VAL A 211 -4.16 3.57 -20.05
CA VAL A 211 -5.32 3.89 -19.23
C VAL A 211 -5.58 2.76 -18.24
N ASP A 212 -5.72 3.13 -16.97
CA ASP A 212 -6.11 2.22 -15.89
C ASP A 212 -7.36 2.76 -15.18
N VAL A 213 -8.25 1.85 -14.78
CA VAL A 213 -9.37 2.18 -13.88
C VAL A 213 -9.16 1.37 -12.60
N ILE A 214 -8.99 2.06 -11.50
CA ILE A 214 -8.63 1.45 -10.22
C ILE A 214 -9.65 1.76 -9.14
N ALA A 215 -9.88 0.77 -8.25
CA ALA A 215 -10.73 0.92 -7.08
C ALA A 215 -10.03 0.44 -5.79
N PHE A 216 -8.82 -0.10 -5.89
CA PHE A 216 -8.06 -0.62 -4.75
C PHE A 216 -7.68 0.43 -3.68
N PRO A 217 -7.70 1.77 -3.93
CA PRO A 217 -7.51 2.75 -2.88
C PRO A 217 -8.67 2.85 -1.87
N SER A 218 -9.81 2.19 -2.15
CA SER A 218 -10.95 2.11 -1.22
C SER A 218 -10.52 1.58 0.15
N ARG A 219 -11.18 2.06 1.22
CA ARG A 219 -10.80 1.72 2.60
C ARG A 219 -12.00 1.37 3.44
N VAL A 220 -11.76 0.50 4.42
CA VAL A 220 -12.68 0.19 5.51
C VAL A 220 -11.94 0.33 6.84
N ASN A 221 -12.60 0.90 7.85
CA ASN A 221 -12.05 1.00 9.19
C ASN A 221 -13.08 0.69 10.29
N LEU A 222 -12.55 0.28 11.44
CA LEU A 222 -13.28 0.02 12.66
C LEU A 222 -12.62 0.81 13.80
N ASP A 223 -13.41 1.63 14.51
CA ASP A 223 -12.97 2.41 15.69
C ASP A 223 -13.73 1.89 16.91
N PHE A 224 -13.06 1.12 17.75
CA PHE A 224 -13.59 0.59 19.01
C PHE A 224 -13.20 1.51 20.15
N ARG A 225 -14.16 1.88 21.02
CA ARG A 225 -13.90 2.67 22.22
C ARG A 225 -14.61 2.09 23.42
N THR A 226 -13.84 1.86 24.49
CA THR A 226 -14.30 1.35 25.76
C THR A 226 -14.04 2.41 26.83
N PRO A 227 -15.05 2.91 27.56
CA PRO A 227 -14.84 3.80 28.69
C PRO A 227 -14.05 3.07 29.78
N THR A 228 -13.18 3.80 30.46
CA THR A 228 -12.44 3.31 31.63
C THR A 228 -12.52 4.37 32.72
N GLY A 229 -12.22 4.02 33.96
CA GLY A 229 -12.22 4.99 35.08
C GLY A 229 -11.28 6.19 34.89
N VAL A 230 -10.42 6.19 33.83
CA VAL A 230 -9.41 7.24 33.57
C VAL A 230 -9.43 7.71 32.09
N GLY A 231 -10.57 7.61 31.41
CA GLY A 231 -10.76 7.97 30.01
C GLY A 231 -11.12 6.77 29.13
N TYR A 232 -10.87 6.86 27.83
CA TYR A 232 -11.19 5.78 26.90
C TYR A 232 -9.95 4.95 26.57
N MET A 233 -10.15 3.64 26.43
CA MET A 233 -9.28 2.77 25.67
C MET A 233 -9.82 2.71 24.23
N ARG A 234 -8.96 2.88 23.24
CA ARG A 234 -9.33 2.86 21.82
C ARG A 234 -8.53 1.78 21.09
N ALA A 235 -9.20 1.00 20.25
CA ALA A 235 -8.55 0.18 19.23
C ALA A 235 -9.06 0.63 17.86
N PHE A 236 -8.13 0.80 16.92
CA PHE A 236 -8.44 1.24 15.57
C PHE A 236 -7.78 0.32 14.55
N VAL A 237 -8.57 -0.15 13.58
CA VAL A 237 -8.11 -0.99 12.48
C VAL A 237 -8.58 -0.38 11.17
N GLU A 238 -7.68 -0.23 10.20
CA GLU A 238 -8.00 0.21 8.84
C GLU A 238 -7.26 -0.66 7.84
N ALA A 239 -7.95 -1.02 6.76
CA ALA A 239 -7.40 -1.74 5.62
C ALA A 239 -7.80 -1.07 4.30
N ASP A 240 -6.98 -1.24 3.25
CA ASP A 240 -7.28 -0.96 1.86
C ASP A 240 -7.14 -2.25 1.01
N PHE A 241 -7.42 -2.14 -0.29
CA PHE A 241 -7.33 -3.28 -1.22
C PHE A 241 -6.06 -3.23 -2.09
N ALA A 242 -5.01 -2.51 -1.64
CA ALA A 242 -3.76 -2.37 -2.37
C ALA A 242 -2.73 -3.47 -2.04
N GLY A 243 -3.16 -4.59 -1.49
CA GLY A 243 -2.37 -5.81 -1.40
C GLY A 243 -2.17 -6.46 -2.77
N SER A 244 -1.22 -7.40 -2.89
CA SER A 244 -0.96 -8.10 -4.15
C SER A 244 -2.24 -8.75 -4.69
N GLY A 245 -2.58 -8.44 -5.96
CA GLY A 245 -3.82 -8.92 -6.58
C GLY A 245 -5.11 -8.31 -6.00
N ASN A 246 -5.06 -7.09 -5.50
CA ASN A 246 -6.17 -6.37 -4.87
C ASN A 246 -6.69 -7.03 -3.58
N THR A 247 -5.82 -7.72 -2.85
CA THR A 247 -6.15 -8.26 -1.52
C THR A 247 -6.14 -7.17 -0.46
N LEU A 248 -6.79 -7.45 0.68
CA LEU A 248 -6.76 -6.55 1.84
C LEU A 248 -5.33 -6.35 2.32
N ARG A 249 -4.96 -5.07 2.53
CA ARG A 249 -3.68 -4.67 3.10
C ARG A 249 -3.92 -3.88 4.38
N LEU A 250 -3.28 -4.31 5.48
CA LEU A 250 -3.35 -3.62 6.75
C LEU A 250 -2.67 -2.24 6.65
N ARG A 251 -3.43 -1.20 6.97
CA ARG A 251 -2.93 0.18 7.05
C ARG A 251 -2.63 0.58 8.48
N HIS A 252 -3.64 0.47 9.32
CA HIS A 252 -3.57 0.81 10.74
C HIS A 252 -4.11 -0.36 11.57
N ALA A 253 -3.43 -0.70 12.65
CA ALA A 253 -3.89 -1.59 13.70
C ALA A 253 -3.19 -1.17 14.99
N TYR A 254 -3.86 -0.37 15.81
CA TYR A 254 -3.26 0.12 17.04
C TYR A 254 -4.25 0.22 18.19
N GLY A 255 -3.73 0.04 19.39
CA GLY A 255 -4.39 0.35 20.64
C GLY A 255 -3.88 1.68 21.22
N GLN A 256 -4.75 2.43 21.83
CA GLN A 256 -4.41 3.66 22.54
C GLN A 256 -5.07 3.70 23.90
N TRP A 257 -4.29 3.98 24.94
CA TRP A 257 -4.76 4.21 26.28
C TRP A 257 -4.05 5.40 26.90
N ARG A 258 -4.81 6.45 27.22
CA ARG A 258 -4.27 7.71 27.75
C ARG A 258 -3.19 8.30 26.83
N ARG A 259 -1.93 8.26 27.26
CA ARG A 259 -0.76 8.83 26.56
C ARG A 259 0.02 7.81 25.74
N LEU A 260 -0.30 6.53 25.91
CA LEU A 260 0.39 5.43 25.28
C LEU A 260 -0.39 4.95 24.05
N LEU A 261 0.33 4.77 22.95
CA LEU A 261 -0.14 4.10 21.73
C LEU A 261 0.80 2.93 21.43
N PHE A 262 0.26 1.80 21.04
CA PHE A 262 1.01 0.62 20.62
C PHE A 262 0.34 -0.03 19.41
N GLY A 263 1.14 -0.47 18.45
CA GLY A 263 0.69 -1.08 17.19
C GLY A 263 1.10 -0.28 15.97
N GLN A 264 0.55 -0.63 14.81
CA GLN A 264 0.91 -0.07 13.51
C GLN A 264 0.09 1.18 13.20
N THR A 265 0.75 2.30 12.98
CA THR A 265 0.15 3.54 12.48
C THR A 265 1.23 4.43 11.84
N TRP A 266 0.87 5.67 11.48
CA TRP A 266 1.85 6.63 10.97
C TRP A 266 3.04 6.77 11.92
N SER A 267 4.24 6.68 11.36
CA SER A 267 5.48 6.97 12.09
C SER A 267 5.36 8.32 12.80
N THR A 268 5.98 8.41 13.96
CA THR A 268 6.07 9.67 14.71
C THR A 268 6.87 10.73 13.95
N PHE A 269 7.70 10.30 12.99
CA PHE A 269 8.45 11.15 12.07
C PHE A 269 7.58 11.74 10.96
N SER A 270 6.43 11.14 10.65
CA SER A 270 5.48 11.59 9.63
C SER A 270 4.54 12.69 10.14
N ASP A 271 4.03 13.51 9.21
CA ASP A 271 2.97 14.49 9.44
C ASP A 271 1.87 14.35 8.37
N PRO A 272 0.94 13.41 8.55
CA PRO A 272 -0.11 13.18 7.56
C PRO A 272 -1.10 14.34 7.39
N GLU A 273 -1.18 15.27 8.37
CA GLU A 273 -2.05 16.44 8.28
C GLU A 273 -1.45 17.60 7.48
N ALA A 274 -0.14 17.56 7.19
CA ALA A 274 0.55 18.52 6.32
C ALA A 274 0.53 18.08 4.84
N VAL A 275 0.03 16.87 4.53
CA VAL A 275 -0.08 16.38 3.14
C VAL A 275 -1.27 17.06 2.47
N PRO A 276 -1.07 17.72 1.29
CA PRO A 276 -2.16 18.35 0.56
C PRO A 276 -3.15 17.33 0.01
N ASP A 277 -4.38 17.81 -0.25
CA ASP A 277 -5.42 17.02 -0.87
C ASP A 277 -5.04 16.66 -2.31
N GLY A 278 -5.25 15.41 -2.70
CA GLY A 278 -4.97 14.86 -4.03
C GLY A 278 -5.64 13.51 -4.22
N ILE A 279 -5.66 13.02 -5.46
CA ILE A 279 -6.28 11.74 -5.76
C ILE A 279 -5.26 10.63 -6.05
N ASP A 280 -4.03 11.00 -6.39
CA ASP A 280 -2.99 10.01 -6.65
C ASP A 280 -2.75 9.10 -5.43
N PHE A 281 -2.78 7.80 -5.68
CA PHE A 281 -2.67 6.80 -4.61
C PHE A 281 -1.29 6.82 -3.94
N GLU A 282 -0.26 7.04 -4.72
CA GLU A 282 1.11 7.06 -4.18
C GLU A 282 1.40 8.32 -3.38
N GLY A 283 0.83 9.46 -3.79
CA GLY A 283 1.04 10.76 -3.15
C GLY A 283 2.35 11.41 -3.55
N LEU A 284 2.79 12.42 -2.80
CA LEU A 284 3.96 13.24 -3.14
C LEU A 284 5.28 12.48 -3.03
N ASN A 285 6.20 12.73 -3.97
CA ASN A 285 7.55 12.16 -3.98
C ASN A 285 8.35 12.45 -2.70
N ALA A 286 8.27 13.67 -2.22
CA ALA A 286 9.12 14.24 -1.17
C ALA A 286 8.60 14.07 0.26
N MET A 287 7.38 13.53 0.42
CA MET A 287 6.77 13.43 1.74
C MET A 287 7.38 12.30 2.57
N VAL A 288 7.49 12.53 3.88
CA VAL A 288 7.68 11.47 4.87
C VAL A 288 6.30 10.93 5.26
N HIS A 289 5.94 9.76 4.74
CA HIS A 289 4.59 9.21 4.86
C HIS A 289 4.62 7.69 4.97
N PHE A 290 5.11 7.21 6.11
CA PHE A 290 5.31 5.79 6.35
C PHE A 290 4.53 5.30 7.59
N ARG A 291 4.04 4.06 7.53
CA ARG A 291 3.34 3.40 8.65
C ARG A 291 4.14 2.21 9.10
N GLN A 292 4.37 2.14 10.42
CA GLN A 292 5.08 1.00 11.01
C GLN A 292 4.60 0.72 12.44
N ALA A 293 4.90 -0.47 12.93
CA ALA A 293 4.62 -0.84 14.31
C ALA A 293 5.48 0.00 15.26
N GLN A 294 4.88 0.46 16.34
CA GLN A 294 5.53 1.36 17.29
C GLN A 294 4.92 1.29 18.68
N VAL A 295 5.70 1.70 19.67
CA VAL A 295 5.22 2.12 20.98
C VAL A 295 5.52 3.61 21.11
N ARG A 296 4.48 4.43 21.31
CA ARG A 296 4.58 5.89 21.34
C ARG A 296 3.94 6.46 22.59
N TRP A 297 4.70 7.29 23.30
CA TRP A 297 4.21 8.10 24.41
C TRP A 297 4.03 9.53 23.94
N THR A 298 2.83 10.10 24.16
CA THR A 298 2.51 11.49 23.82
C THR A 298 2.01 12.23 25.05
N TRP A 299 2.52 13.45 25.29
CA TRP A 299 2.05 14.30 26.40
C TRP A 299 1.89 15.75 25.96
N ALA A 300 0.99 16.46 26.62
CA ALA A 300 0.84 17.91 26.49
C ALA A 300 1.92 18.59 27.36
N ALA A 301 2.92 19.19 26.71
CA ALA A 301 3.94 19.95 27.40
C ALA A 301 3.45 21.35 27.79
N ALA A 302 2.50 21.90 27.01
CA ALA A 302 1.76 23.13 27.28
C ALA A 302 0.39 23.07 26.60
N ASP A 303 -0.47 24.06 26.81
CA ASP A 303 -1.85 24.09 26.25
C ASP A 303 -1.91 23.83 24.74
N ARG A 304 -0.85 24.18 24.00
CA ARG A 304 -0.76 24.11 22.53
C ARG A 304 0.46 23.37 22.04
N VAL A 305 1.21 22.75 22.92
CA VAL A 305 2.43 22.02 22.58
C VAL A 305 2.29 20.57 23.00
N ARG A 306 2.42 19.68 22.04
CA ARG A 306 2.46 18.25 22.25
C ARG A 306 3.82 17.70 21.92
N VAL A 307 4.34 16.84 22.77
CA VAL A 307 5.61 16.15 22.58
C VAL A 307 5.34 14.66 22.54
N ALA A 308 6.01 13.95 21.65
CA ALA A 308 5.93 12.50 21.57
C ALA A 308 7.32 11.90 21.49
N LEU A 309 7.47 10.72 22.07
CA LEU A 309 8.63 9.84 21.96
C LEU A 309 8.15 8.47 21.55
N ALA A 310 8.80 7.86 20.55
CA ALA A 310 8.45 6.55 20.04
C ALA A 310 9.68 5.68 19.84
N MET A 311 9.46 4.37 20.02
CA MET A 311 10.28 3.29 19.49
C MET A 311 9.50 2.64 18.38
N GLU A 312 10.08 2.60 17.18
CA GLU A 312 9.43 2.14 15.96
C GLU A 312 10.17 0.94 15.39
N ASN A 313 9.45 0.09 14.66
CA ASN A 313 10.02 -1.08 14.02
C ASN A 313 11.16 -0.67 13.08
N PRO A 314 12.35 -1.23 13.18
CA PRO A 314 13.41 -0.99 12.21
C PRO A 314 13.04 -1.69 10.90
N ASP A 315 13.30 -1.04 9.80
CA ASP A 315 13.19 -1.59 8.45
C ASP A 315 14.27 -0.92 7.61
N ALA A 316 15.47 -1.49 7.63
CA ALA A 316 16.62 -0.92 6.94
C ALA A 316 16.68 -1.46 5.50
N GLU A 317 16.95 -0.57 4.56
CA GLU A 317 17.05 -0.84 3.13
C GLU A 317 18.47 -0.56 2.64
N ILE A 318 19.25 -1.64 2.40
CA ILE A 318 20.67 -1.55 2.07
C ILE A 318 20.92 -2.21 0.71
N SER A 319 21.39 -1.42 -0.25
CA SER A 319 21.83 -1.96 -1.54
C SER A 319 23.06 -2.84 -1.37
N GLY A 320 23.02 -4.07 -1.90
CA GLY A 320 24.13 -5.02 -1.89
C GLY A 320 24.35 -5.78 -0.58
N ALA A 321 23.43 -5.72 0.39
CA ALA A 321 23.50 -6.48 1.61
C ALA A 321 22.11 -6.92 2.12
N THR A 322 22.09 -7.90 3.01
CA THR A 322 20.89 -8.27 3.77
C THR A 322 20.83 -7.44 5.04
N ALA A 323 19.71 -6.77 5.27
CA ALA A 323 19.50 -6.00 6.49
C ALA A 323 19.45 -6.89 7.74
N ALA A 324 20.00 -6.39 8.85
CA ALA A 324 19.97 -7.01 10.17
C ALA A 324 19.28 -6.04 11.16
N ASP A 325 17.94 -6.07 11.18
CA ASP A 325 17.09 -5.17 11.97
C ASP A 325 17.06 -5.59 13.45
N GLN A 326 18.07 -5.16 14.19
CA GLN A 326 18.29 -5.61 15.58
C GLN A 326 17.95 -4.53 16.62
N ARG A 327 17.75 -3.30 16.21
CA ARG A 327 17.51 -2.17 17.12
C ARG A 327 16.38 -1.30 16.60
N PRO A 328 15.43 -0.90 17.47
CA PRO A 328 14.33 -0.04 17.04
C PRO A 328 14.83 1.35 16.63
N ASP A 329 14.10 1.96 15.71
CA ASP A 329 14.24 3.37 15.40
C ASP A 329 13.66 4.19 16.55
N VAL A 330 14.38 5.26 16.96
CA VAL A 330 13.93 6.17 18.03
C VAL A 330 13.54 7.49 17.40
N VAL A 331 12.28 7.89 17.63
CA VAL A 331 11.73 9.13 17.07
C VAL A 331 11.23 10.04 18.17
N SER A 332 11.61 11.31 18.10
CA SER A 332 11.02 12.36 18.94
C SER A 332 10.31 13.41 18.08
N ARG A 333 9.21 13.96 18.58
CA ARG A 333 8.39 14.93 17.88
C ARG A 333 7.89 16.00 18.82
N ILE A 334 7.92 17.25 18.36
CA ILE A 334 7.23 18.39 18.97
C ILE A 334 6.24 18.96 17.97
N ARG A 335 5.01 19.24 18.40
CA ARG A 335 3.94 19.84 17.61
C ARG A 335 3.34 21.01 18.35
N TRP A 336 3.24 22.14 17.66
CA TRP A 336 2.63 23.36 18.13
C TRP A 336 1.39 23.70 17.31
N GLU A 337 0.27 23.96 18.00
CA GLU A 337 -1.03 24.28 17.41
C GLU A 337 -1.37 25.76 17.73
N PRO A 338 -1.11 26.72 16.80
CA PRO A 338 -1.34 28.15 17.04
C PRO A 338 -2.84 28.48 17.18
N ARG A 339 -3.15 29.60 17.85
CA ARG A 339 -4.55 30.05 18.06
C ARG A 339 -5.33 30.31 16.77
N ARG A 340 -4.65 30.64 15.69
CA ARG A 340 -5.26 30.94 14.38
C ARG A 340 -5.58 29.67 13.57
N GLY A 341 -5.41 28.49 14.15
CA GLY A 341 -5.59 27.19 13.50
C GLY A 341 -4.31 26.70 12.81
N GLY A 342 -4.37 25.47 12.30
CA GLY A 342 -3.24 24.79 11.72
C GLY A 342 -2.26 24.26 12.75
N HIS A 343 -1.06 23.86 12.30
CA HIS A 343 0.01 23.39 13.18
C HIS A 343 1.39 23.59 12.55
N LEU A 344 2.41 23.55 13.39
CA LEU A 344 3.81 23.35 13.04
C LEU A 344 4.33 22.14 13.79
N GLN A 345 5.10 21.30 13.14
CA GLN A 345 5.70 20.10 13.69
C GLN A 345 7.18 20.03 13.34
N ALA A 346 8.00 19.60 14.30
CA ALA A 346 9.37 19.17 14.06
C ALA A 346 9.58 17.80 14.68
N ALA A 347 10.34 16.93 14.00
CA ALA A 347 10.69 15.64 14.55
C ALA A 347 12.14 15.27 14.23
N THR A 348 12.71 14.39 15.06
CA THR A 348 14.04 13.83 14.89
C THR A 348 13.97 12.31 14.91
N LEU A 349 14.82 11.67 14.14
CA LEU A 349 14.95 10.22 13.99
C LEU A 349 16.40 9.83 14.26
N LEU A 350 16.59 8.78 15.06
CA LEU A 350 17.86 8.08 15.22
C LEU A 350 17.65 6.59 14.96
N ARG A 351 18.49 5.99 14.13
CA ARG A 351 18.39 4.60 13.74
C ARG A 351 19.74 3.93 13.59
N GLN A 352 19.77 2.60 13.71
CA GLN A 352 20.94 1.77 13.46
C GLN A 352 20.71 0.93 12.23
N ILE A 353 21.35 1.29 11.13
CA ILE A 353 21.26 0.57 9.87
C ILE A 353 22.38 -0.46 9.86
N ARG A 354 22.03 -1.73 9.88
CA ARG A 354 22.96 -2.85 9.99
C ARG A 354 22.68 -3.89 8.91
N GLY A 355 23.73 -4.46 8.36
CA GLY A 355 23.60 -5.50 7.34
C GLY A 355 24.82 -6.40 7.27
N PHE A 356 24.69 -7.47 6.51
CA PHE A 356 25.75 -8.44 6.22
C PHE A 356 25.64 -8.93 4.79
N GLN A 357 26.75 -9.38 4.22
CA GLN A 357 26.71 -10.07 2.94
C GLN A 357 26.17 -11.50 3.11
N SER A 358 25.42 -11.98 2.12
CA SER A 358 24.80 -13.31 2.16
C SER A 358 25.80 -14.46 2.29
N ASN A 359 27.05 -14.26 1.83
CA ASN A 359 28.14 -15.23 1.98
C ASN A 359 28.85 -15.18 3.34
N THR A 360 28.61 -14.13 4.16
CA THR A 360 29.20 -13.96 5.49
C THR A 360 28.15 -13.55 6.54
N PRO A 361 27.14 -14.40 6.82
CA PRO A 361 25.97 -13.99 7.64
C PRO A 361 26.30 -13.64 9.09
N GLY A 362 27.49 -14.02 9.59
CA GLY A 362 27.94 -13.70 10.95
C GLY A 362 28.65 -12.33 11.07
N ASP A 363 29.07 -11.73 9.97
CA ASP A 363 29.83 -10.47 9.95
C ASP A 363 28.88 -9.28 9.74
N ILE A 364 28.16 -8.90 10.81
CA ILE A 364 27.19 -7.81 10.77
C ILE A 364 27.89 -6.49 11.04
N VAL A 365 27.94 -5.64 10.03
CA VAL A 365 28.43 -4.26 10.13
C VAL A 365 27.28 -3.27 10.12
N GLY A 366 27.51 -2.04 10.56
CA GLY A 366 26.43 -1.04 10.57
C GLY A 366 26.90 0.38 10.79
N ALA A 367 25.97 1.29 10.57
CA ALA A 367 26.19 2.72 10.75
C ALA A 367 24.98 3.37 11.44
N THR A 368 25.22 4.50 12.11
CA THR A 368 24.16 5.27 12.75
C THR A 368 23.56 6.27 11.76
N GLY A 369 22.29 6.07 11.43
CA GLY A 369 21.47 6.98 10.65
C GLY A 369 20.78 8.02 11.54
N TRP A 370 20.48 9.17 10.95
CA TRP A 370 19.73 10.22 11.60
C TRP A 370 18.88 11.00 10.61
N GLY A 371 17.78 11.56 11.08
CA GLY A 371 16.90 12.40 10.29
C GLY A 371 16.30 13.54 11.11
N VAL A 372 15.98 14.63 10.42
CA VAL A 372 15.20 15.74 10.94
C VAL A 372 14.13 16.11 9.93
N THR A 373 12.94 16.46 10.42
CA THR A 373 11.82 16.94 9.60
C THR A 373 11.20 18.16 10.25
N ALA A 374 10.78 19.11 9.41
CA ALA A 374 9.93 20.23 9.80
C ALA A 374 8.75 20.28 8.83
N SER A 375 7.53 20.38 9.37
CA SER A 375 6.30 20.36 8.58
C SER A 375 5.25 21.28 9.18
N GLY A 376 4.22 21.57 8.41
CA GLY A 376 3.11 22.34 8.88
C GLY A 376 1.97 22.51 7.89
N ARG A 377 0.83 22.84 8.46
CA ARG A 377 -0.39 23.25 7.77
C ARG A 377 -0.85 24.56 8.37
N LEU A 378 -0.76 25.65 7.63
CA LEU A 378 -0.99 27.00 8.13
C LEU A 378 -2.09 27.70 7.34
N PRO A 379 -3.03 28.39 8.01
CA PRO A 379 -3.93 29.31 7.33
C PRO A 379 -3.15 30.39 6.58
N SER A 380 -3.52 30.63 5.33
CA SER A 380 -2.90 31.64 4.48
C SER A 380 -3.98 32.53 3.85
N PRO A 381 -4.41 33.59 4.51
CA PRO A 381 -5.50 34.43 4.06
C PRO A 381 -5.06 35.40 2.93
N LEU A 382 -4.27 34.91 1.95
CA LEU A 382 -3.84 35.73 0.81
C LEU A 382 -5.04 36.21 -0.02
N TRP A 383 -6.01 35.32 -0.25
CA TRP A 383 -7.23 35.60 -1.00
C TRP A 383 -8.49 35.23 -0.22
N ARG A 384 -8.45 34.10 0.52
CA ARG A 384 -9.59 33.62 1.29
C ARG A 384 -9.17 33.17 2.68
N ALA A 385 -10.08 33.30 3.65
CA ALA A 385 -9.80 32.89 5.05
C ALA A 385 -9.59 31.38 5.22
N ARG A 386 -10.01 30.56 4.25
CA ARG A 386 -9.87 29.09 4.24
C ARG A 386 -8.63 28.61 3.49
N ASP A 387 -7.88 29.49 2.85
CA ASP A 387 -6.69 29.11 2.12
C ASP A 387 -5.60 28.60 3.07
N LEU A 388 -4.86 27.62 2.59
CA LEU A 388 -3.84 26.91 3.39
C LEU A 388 -2.51 26.85 2.65
N VAL A 389 -1.44 26.96 3.41
CA VAL A 389 -0.09 26.56 2.99
C VAL A 389 0.29 25.30 3.75
N LEU A 390 0.67 24.28 3.01
CA LEU A 390 1.17 23.00 3.55
C LEU A 390 2.60 22.81 3.10
N PHE A 391 3.45 22.32 3.99
CA PHE A 391 4.84 22.07 3.65
C PHE A 391 5.46 20.97 4.51
N GLN A 392 6.51 20.37 4.00
CA GLN A 392 7.42 19.51 4.74
C GLN A 392 8.82 19.62 4.16
N VAL A 393 9.84 19.65 5.02
CA VAL A 393 11.26 19.61 4.66
C VAL A 393 11.95 18.57 5.52
N ASN A 394 12.73 17.71 4.88
CA ASN A 394 13.39 16.57 5.51
C ASN A 394 14.87 16.55 5.15
N ARG A 395 15.73 16.17 6.09
CA ARG A 395 17.15 15.96 5.84
C ARG A 395 17.72 14.91 6.78
N GLY A 396 18.62 14.07 6.25
CA GLY A 396 19.31 13.07 7.07
C GLY A 396 20.28 12.20 6.29
N ARG A 397 20.70 11.11 6.96
CA ARG A 397 21.48 10.01 6.39
C ARG A 397 20.85 8.70 6.78
N GLY A 398 20.66 7.81 5.81
CA GLY A 398 19.97 6.55 6.05
C GLY A 398 18.48 6.75 6.37
N ILE A 399 17.82 7.67 5.67
CA ILE A 399 16.39 7.98 5.80
C ILE A 399 15.59 7.69 4.54
N GLY A 400 16.17 6.97 3.58
CA GLY A 400 15.52 6.62 2.32
C GLY A 400 14.19 5.91 2.53
N HIS A 401 14.16 4.94 3.43
CA HIS A 401 12.95 4.22 3.83
C HIS A 401 11.78 5.13 4.23
N TYR A 402 12.04 6.30 4.81
CA TYR A 402 11.01 7.24 5.25
C TYR A 402 10.51 8.17 4.15
N ILE A 403 11.32 8.45 3.12
CA ILE A 403 10.98 9.35 2.00
C ILE A 403 10.25 8.56 0.92
N LYS A 404 9.10 9.05 0.50
CA LYS A 404 8.16 8.31 -0.33
C LYS A 404 8.75 7.77 -1.65
N ASP A 405 9.41 8.60 -2.43
CA ASP A 405 10.05 8.19 -3.69
C ASP A 405 11.19 7.18 -3.50
N LEU A 406 11.97 7.34 -2.44
CA LEU A 406 13.10 6.45 -2.15
C LEU A 406 12.59 5.09 -1.64
N ASN A 407 11.58 5.11 -0.77
CA ASN A 407 10.90 3.89 -0.31
C ASN A 407 10.25 3.11 -1.48
N ALA A 408 9.79 3.80 -2.52
CA ALA A 408 9.15 3.15 -3.67
C ALA A 408 10.11 2.28 -4.48
N ILE A 409 11.36 2.69 -4.66
CA ILE A 409 12.40 1.93 -5.35
C ILE A 409 13.15 0.96 -4.43
N GLY A 410 13.16 1.22 -3.11
CA GLY A 410 13.86 0.41 -2.10
C GLY A 410 15.38 0.60 -2.13
N ASP A 411 16.04 0.01 -1.13
CA ASP A 411 17.52 -0.06 -0.99
C ASP A 411 18.25 1.31 -0.90
N GLU A 412 17.54 2.38 -0.50
CA GLU A 412 18.04 3.77 -0.53
C GLU A 412 18.42 4.34 0.85
N ASP A 413 18.51 3.51 1.90
CA ASP A 413 19.09 3.93 3.20
C ASP A 413 20.61 3.97 3.14
N GLY A 414 21.22 3.02 2.42
CA GLY A 414 22.66 2.93 2.31
C GLY A 414 23.12 1.88 1.30
N VAL A 415 24.41 1.87 1.04
CA VAL A 415 25.07 0.92 0.14
C VAL A 415 26.12 0.14 0.92
N PHE A 416 26.20 -1.15 0.70
CA PHE A 416 27.28 -1.97 1.27
C PHE A 416 28.55 -1.82 0.46
N ASP A 417 29.56 -1.26 1.06
CA ASP A 417 30.91 -1.18 0.48
C ASP A 417 31.66 -2.49 0.76
N VAL A 418 31.72 -3.36 -0.27
CA VAL A 418 32.37 -4.67 -0.18
C VAL A 418 33.87 -4.53 0.14
N THR A 419 34.52 -3.50 -0.41
CA THR A 419 35.98 -3.31 -0.23
C THR A 419 36.29 -2.88 1.21
N ALA A 420 35.47 -2.01 1.76
CA ALA A 420 35.65 -1.51 3.13
C ALA A 420 34.97 -2.38 4.19
N ASN A 421 34.20 -3.41 3.78
CA ASN A 421 33.31 -4.19 4.64
C ASN A 421 32.46 -3.29 5.57
N ALA A 422 31.74 -2.34 4.98
CA ALA A 422 31.04 -1.32 5.74
C ALA A 422 29.73 -0.90 5.05
N VAL A 423 28.72 -0.54 5.86
CA VAL A 423 27.50 0.14 5.37
C VAL A 423 27.78 1.63 5.26
N ARG A 424 27.67 2.18 4.04
CA ARG A 424 27.79 3.61 3.74
C ARG A 424 26.41 4.21 3.55
N LEU A 425 25.98 5.05 4.51
CA LEU A 425 24.66 5.65 4.49
C LEU A 425 24.54 6.75 3.44
N LEU A 426 23.41 6.78 2.73
CA LEU A 426 23.09 7.80 1.74
C LEU A 426 22.54 9.06 2.43
N PRO A 427 23.19 10.23 2.23
CA PRO A 427 22.59 11.50 2.61
C PRO A 427 21.43 11.82 1.67
N ALA A 428 20.26 12.13 2.26
CA ALA A 428 19.09 12.52 1.51
C ALA A 428 18.48 13.80 2.06
N SER A 429 17.90 14.60 1.17
CA SER A 429 17.09 15.77 1.48
C SER A 429 15.83 15.72 0.63
N SER A 430 14.68 16.07 1.21
CA SER A 430 13.44 16.17 0.46
C SER A 430 12.57 17.28 1.03
N GLY A 431 11.60 17.73 0.24
CA GLY A 431 10.64 18.69 0.72
C GLY A 431 9.61 19.05 -0.34
N TYR A 432 8.48 19.50 0.12
CA TYR A 432 7.41 20.01 -0.73
C TYR A 432 6.76 21.25 -0.10
N VAL A 433 6.11 22.01 -0.96
CA VAL A 433 5.20 23.09 -0.62
C VAL A 433 3.94 22.97 -1.44
N SER A 434 2.80 23.21 -0.83
CA SER A 434 1.50 23.24 -1.47
C SER A 434 0.71 24.46 -1.02
N TYR A 435 -0.07 25.01 -1.95
CA TYR A 435 -1.05 26.04 -1.69
C TYR A 435 -2.44 25.54 -2.07
N GLU A 436 -3.35 25.48 -1.07
CA GLU A 436 -4.74 25.12 -1.26
C GLU A 436 -5.59 26.39 -1.28
N HIS A 437 -6.31 26.61 -2.40
CA HIS A 437 -7.21 27.74 -2.60
C HIS A 437 -8.66 27.30 -2.62
N TRP A 438 -9.48 27.92 -1.79
CA TRP A 438 -10.91 27.66 -1.69
C TRP A 438 -11.70 28.67 -2.52
N TRP A 439 -12.17 28.25 -3.70
CA TRP A 439 -12.99 29.06 -4.60
C TRP A 439 -14.36 29.36 -3.97
N ILE A 440 -15.01 28.32 -3.45
CA ILE A 440 -16.26 28.34 -2.69
C ILE A 440 -16.19 27.23 -1.61
N ASP A 441 -17.22 27.12 -0.77
CA ASP A 441 -17.25 26.11 0.33
C ASP A 441 -17.13 24.65 -0.11
N ARG A 442 -17.42 24.36 -1.38
CA ARG A 442 -17.46 23.02 -1.95
C ARG A 442 -16.48 22.80 -3.10
N LEU A 443 -15.67 23.80 -3.43
CA LEU A 443 -14.70 23.73 -4.53
C LEU A 443 -13.39 24.34 -4.07
N HIS A 444 -12.33 23.56 -4.16
CA HIS A 444 -10.97 24.04 -3.91
C HIS A 444 -9.98 23.42 -4.89
N SER A 445 -8.77 23.92 -4.90
CA SER A 445 -7.66 23.48 -5.73
C SER A 445 -6.39 23.46 -4.92
N ALA A 446 -5.49 22.53 -5.19
CA ALA A 446 -4.14 22.52 -4.66
C ALA A 446 -3.11 22.60 -5.79
N LEU A 447 -2.10 23.44 -5.61
CA LEU A 447 -0.89 23.48 -6.43
C LEU A 447 0.28 23.07 -5.57
N THR A 448 1.02 22.05 -6.00
CA THR A 448 2.08 21.45 -5.20
C THR A 448 3.36 21.28 -6.00
N ALA A 449 4.49 21.55 -5.36
CA ALA A 449 5.83 21.26 -5.88
C ALA A 449 6.64 20.48 -4.83
N GLY A 450 7.30 19.41 -5.26
CA GLY A 450 8.14 18.55 -4.42
C GLY A 450 9.48 18.23 -5.06
N LEU A 451 10.49 18.05 -4.21
CA LEU A 451 11.88 17.74 -4.57
C LEU A 451 12.43 16.66 -3.64
N VAL A 452 13.11 15.67 -4.23
CA VAL A 452 13.99 14.73 -3.52
C VAL A 452 15.38 14.85 -4.09
N ASP A 453 16.40 14.85 -3.24
CA ASP A 453 17.81 14.90 -3.61
C ASP A 453 18.61 13.92 -2.77
N VAL A 454 19.34 13.01 -3.42
CA VAL A 454 20.18 11.99 -2.80
C VAL A 454 21.63 12.24 -3.19
N THR A 455 22.51 12.30 -2.21
CA THR A 455 23.95 12.34 -2.47
C THR A 455 24.43 10.93 -2.78
N THR A 456 24.64 10.64 -4.06
CA THR A 456 25.12 9.34 -4.53
C THR A 456 26.58 9.11 -4.17
N LEU A 457 26.95 7.83 -3.98
CA LEU A 457 28.32 7.40 -3.68
C LEU A 457 29.03 6.92 -4.95
N ASP A 458 30.38 6.99 -4.95
CA ASP A 458 31.19 6.56 -6.11
C ASP A 458 30.98 5.09 -6.48
N ILE A 459 30.67 4.24 -5.48
CA ILE A 459 30.40 2.80 -5.64
C ILE A 459 29.04 2.49 -6.25
N GLN A 460 28.13 3.46 -6.37
CA GLN A 460 26.83 3.27 -7.02
C GLN A 460 26.93 3.40 -8.54
N PRO A 461 26.10 2.66 -9.31
CA PRO A 461 26.06 2.77 -10.77
C PRO A 461 25.60 4.16 -11.24
N GLY A 462 25.87 4.50 -12.50
CA GLY A 462 25.42 5.75 -13.12
C GLY A 462 23.90 5.92 -13.13
N SER A 463 23.16 4.80 -13.25
CA SER A 463 21.70 4.74 -13.21
C SER A 463 21.09 4.95 -11.83
N ALA A 464 21.89 5.06 -10.75
CA ALA A 464 21.38 5.32 -9.41
C ALA A 464 20.61 6.66 -9.37
N LEU A 465 19.50 6.67 -8.64
CA LEU A 465 18.70 7.87 -8.49
C LEU A 465 19.47 8.97 -7.76
N GLN A 466 19.53 10.16 -8.35
CA GLN A 466 20.13 11.34 -7.73
C GLN A 466 19.06 12.34 -7.31
N ARG A 467 18.07 12.62 -8.18
CA ARG A 467 17.09 13.67 -7.90
C ARG A 467 15.75 13.41 -8.59
N THR A 468 14.65 13.77 -7.90
CA THR A 468 13.34 13.85 -8.53
C THR A 468 12.68 15.19 -8.24
N TYR A 469 11.91 15.69 -9.23
CA TYR A 469 10.99 16.82 -9.09
C TYR A 469 9.58 16.32 -9.39
N ARG A 470 8.61 16.79 -8.62
CA ARG A 470 7.19 16.53 -8.88
C ARG A 470 6.39 17.80 -8.74
N TYR A 471 5.49 18.01 -9.69
CA TYR A 471 4.53 19.08 -9.71
C TYR A 471 3.13 18.50 -9.86
N SER A 472 2.17 19.02 -9.14
CA SER A 472 0.76 18.64 -9.33
C SER A 472 -0.16 19.84 -9.18
N GLY A 473 -1.28 19.78 -9.91
CA GLY A 473 -2.37 20.72 -9.79
C GLY A 473 -3.69 19.97 -9.89
N ASN A 474 -4.63 20.27 -9.00
CA ASN A 474 -5.92 19.62 -8.97
C ASN A 474 -7.08 20.58 -8.79
N VAL A 475 -8.27 20.07 -9.07
CA VAL A 475 -9.55 20.67 -8.73
C VAL A 475 -10.39 19.62 -8.01
N ILE A 476 -10.88 19.97 -6.84
CA ILE A 476 -11.63 19.09 -5.95
C ILE A 476 -13.01 19.71 -5.70
N TRP A 477 -14.06 18.99 -6.09
CA TRP A 477 -15.44 19.40 -5.91
C TRP A 477 -16.19 18.42 -5.01
N SER A 478 -16.77 18.93 -3.92
CA SER A 478 -17.57 18.16 -2.96
C SER A 478 -19.04 18.61 -3.04
N PRO A 479 -19.84 18.11 -4.01
CA PRO A 479 -21.25 18.51 -4.15
C PRO A 479 -22.09 18.25 -2.90
N ILE A 480 -21.77 17.17 -2.19
CA ILE A 480 -22.31 16.82 -0.87
C ILE A 480 -21.18 16.35 0.05
N PRO A 481 -21.33 16.37 1.40
CA PRO A 481 -20.25 16.03 2.33
C PRO A 481 -19.65 14.63 2.15
N SER A 482 -20.44 13.68 1.67
CA SER A 482 -20.00 12.29 1.46
C SER A 482 -19.43 11.99 0.08
N LEU A 483 -19.53 12.91 -0.90
CA LEU A 483 -19.06 12.70 -2.27
C LEU A 483 -18.03 13.77 -2.65
N GLU A 484 -16.90 13.33 -3.16
CA GLU A 484 -15.81 14.16 -3.68
C GLU A 484 -15.47 13.70 -5.09
N LEU A 485 -15.35 14.66 -6.01
CA LEU A 485 -14.92 14.48 -7.39
C LEU A 485 -13.63 15.26 -7.57
N VAL A 486 -12.62 14.63 -8.18
CA VAL A 486 -11.27 15.20 -8.32
C VAL A 486 -10.79 15.03 -9.75
N ALA A 487 -10.17 16.07 -10.30
CA ALA A 487 -9.31 16.00 -11.48
C ALA A 487 -7.93 16.51 -11.11
N GLU A 488 -6.88 15.76 -11.43
CA GLU A 488 -5.50 16.07 -11.07
C GLU A 488 -4.56 15.84 -12.25
N LEU A 489 -3.66 16.80 -12.49
CA LEU A 489 -2.55 16.72 -13.43
C LEU A 489 -1.26 16.58 -12.63
N LEU A 490 -0.45 15.62 -13.03
CA LEU A 490 0.81 15.27 -12.41
C LEU A 490 1.94 15.35 -13.45
N HIS A 491 3.07 15.94 -13.07
CA HIS A 491 4.28 15.98 -13.87
C HIS A 491 5.49 15.71 -12.99
N GLY A 492 6.39 14.84 -13.44
CA GLY A 492 7.61 14.47 -12.72
C GLY A 492 8.83 14.46 -13.61
N ILE A 493 9.98 14.64 -12.97
CA ILE A 493 11.29 14.56 -13.61
C ILE A 493 12.18 13.70 -12.72
N ARG A 494 12.84 12.69 -13.30
CA ARG A 494 13.86 11.88 -12.66
C ARG A 494 15.23 12.21 -13.29
N ILE A 495 16.25 12.35 -12.43
CA ILE A 495 17.65 12.55 -12.81
C ILE A 495 18.49 11.49 -12.11
N ASN A 496 19.29 10.76 -12.87
CA ASN A 496 20.22 9.77 -12.37
C ASN A 496 21.60 10.39 -12.06
N LYS A 497 22.48 9.62 -11.40
CA LYS A 497 23.86 10.01 -11.04
C LYS A 497 24.71 10.40 -12.26
N ASP A 498 24.52 9.74 -13.40
CA ASP A 498 25.18 10.03 -14.67
C ASP A 498 24.62 11.27 -15.39
N THR A 499 23.71 12.01 -14.74
CA THR A 499 23.01 13.20 -15.25
C THR A 499 21.95 12.93 -16.32
N HIS A 500 21.76 11.70 -16.76
CA HIS A 500 20.65 11.33 -17.64
C HIS A 500 19.32 11.61 -16.92
N ARG A 501 18.35 12.10 -17.68
CA ARG A 501 17.07 12.53 -17.13
C ARG A 501 15.91 12.24 -18.07
N GLU A 502 14.78 11.92 -17.49
CA GLU A 502 13.51 11.80 -18.20
C GLU A 502 12.39 12.44 -17.39
N SER A 503 11.29 12.70 -18.08
CA SER A 503 10.08 13.27 -17.47
C SER A 503 8.85 12.48 -17.88
N ALA A 504 7.83 12.53 -17.04
CA ALA A 504 6.55 11.91 -17.34
C ALA A 504 5.39 12.74 -16.77
N SER A 505 4.23 12.58 -17.39
CA SER A 505 2.99 13.24 -17.00
C SER A 505 1.86 12.23 -16.92
N GLN A 506 0.92 12.47 -16.00
CA GLN A 506 -0.26 11.64 -15.80
C GLN A 506 -1.46 12.50 -15.46
N VAL A 507 -2.63 12.12 -15.97
CA VAL A 507 -3.92 12.73 -15.62
C VAL A 507 -4.73 11.71 -14.84
N GLN A 508 -5.29 12.12 -13.72
CA GLN A 508 -6.19 11.30 -12.92
C GLN A 508 -7.54 12.02 -12.73
N ILE A 509 -8.62 11.27 -12.89
CA ILE A 509 -9.98 11.74 -12.58
C ILE A 509 -10.60 10.67 -11.67
N GLY A 510 -11.22 11.09 -10.59
CA GLY A 510 -11.79 10.09 -9.70
C GLY A 510 -12.88 10.63 -8.80
N SER A 511 -13.52 9.67 -8.14
CA SER A 511 -14.58 9.93 -7.17
C SER A 511 -14.32 9.19 -5.87
N THR A 512 -14.67 9.82 -4.74
CA THR A 512 -14.58 9.22 -3.42
C THR A 512 -15.93 9.39 -2.73
N PHE A 513 -16.54 8.26 -2.36
CA PHE A 513 -17.75 8.23 -1.53
C PHE A 513 -17.39 7.79 -0.11
N ARG A 514 -17.67 8.62 0.90
CA ARG A 514 -17.39 8.37 2.33
C ARG A 514 -18.67 7.97 3.07
N PHE A 515 -18.56 6.97 3.96
CA PHE A 515 -19.65 6.47 4.80
C PHE A 515 -19.24 6.32 6.26
#